data_29c76017e5af0fab9ef3c459e8ea5fa7
#
_entry.id   29c76017e5af0fab9ef3c459e8ea5fa7
#
_cell.length_a   1.000
_cell.length_b   1.000
_cell.length_c   1.000
_cell.angle_alpha   90.00
_cell.angle_beta   90.00
_cell.angle_gamma   90.00
#
_symmetry.space_group_name_H-M   'P 1'
#
loop_
_entity.id
_entity.type
_entity.pdbx_description
1 polymer ?
#
loop_
_entity_poly.entity_id
_entity_poly.type
_entity_poly.pdbx_seq_one_letter_code
_entity_poly.pdbx_strand_id
1 'polypeptide(L)'
;FSHPIEKIEELKESIANYGSRVAEKIREENLIAQSMSVFILTNHFNKKEKQYSSSIKLQLDYPTSDSKLIVKRAVEGIKCIYKEGYRYKKAGIILYELHSSSSVRGLLDYDKPRTDSLMRSLDEIN
;
A
#
# COMPACT_ATOMS: atom_id res chain seq x y z
N PHE A 1 8.65 7.56 -8.95
CA PHE A 1 9.44 6.93 -10.01
C PHE A 1 10.36 7.93 -10.66
N SER A 2 11.50 7.49 -11.10
CA SER A 2 12.42 8.36 -11.81
C SER A 2 11.98 8.57 -13.25
N HIS A 3 11.13 7.74 -13.76
CA HIS A 3 10.57 7.87 -15.10
C HIS A 3 9.19 7.24 -15.08
N PRO A 4 8.33 7.59 -16.03
CA PRO A 4 7.00 7.01 -16.06
C PRO A 4 7.05 5.50 -16.31
N ILE A 5 6.15 4.77 -15.72
CA ILE A 5 6.10 3.33 -15.86
C ILE A 5 4.84 2.96 -16.61
N GLU A 6 5.00 2.11 -17.61
CA GLU A 6 3.87 1.67 -18.41
C GLU A 6 3.57 0.19 -18.24
N LYS A 7 4.56 -0.61 -17.85
CA LYS A 7 4.37 -2.05 -17.77
C LYS A 7 4.02 -2.50 -16.39
N ILE A 8 3.11 -3.45 -16.32
CA ILE A 8 2.66 -3.93 -15.03
C ILE A 8 3.78 -4.60 -14.25
N GLU A 9 4.73 -5.23 -14.94
CA GLU A 9 5.84 -5.89 -14.24
C GLU A 9 6.69 -4.88 -13.49
N GLU A 10 6.89 -3.71 -14.07
CA GLU A 10 7.66 -2.67 -13.40
C GLU A 10 6.89 -2.10 -12.22
N LEU A 11 5.57 -1.97 -12.36
CA LEU A 11 4.75 -1.52 -11.25
C LEU A 11 4.76 -2.52 -10.11
N LYS A 12 4.68 -3.81 -10.43
CA LYS A 12 4.72 -4.85 -9.41
C LYS A 12 6.03 -4.81 -8.65
N GLU A 13 7.13 -4.62 -9.38
CA GLU A 13 8.44 -4.58 -8.74
C GLU A 13 8.55 -3.36 -7.84
N SER A 14 8.12 -2.20 -8.29
CA SER A 14 8.17 -0.99 -7.49
C SER A 14 7.32 -1.12 -6.24
N ILE A 15 6.12 -1.66 -6.38
CA ILE A 15 5.23 -1.82 -5.25
C ILE A 15 5.77 -2.87 -4.28
N ALA A 16 6.42 -3.92 -4.79
CA ALA A 16 7.00 -4.94 -3.91
C ALA A 16 8.12 -4.34 -3.07
N ASN A 17 8.98 -3.54 -3.70
CA ASN A 17 10.06 -2.88 -2.98
C ASN A 17 9.52 -1.90 -1.96
N TYR A 18 8.50 -1.15 -2.34
CA TYR A 18 7.89 -0.17 -1.46
C TYR A 18 7.19 -0.87 -0.29
N GLY A 19 6.48 -1.96 -0.58
CA GLY A 19 5.80 -2.74 0.45
C GLY A 19 6.76 -3.30 1.48
N SER A 20 7.92 -3.77 1.03
CA SER A 20 8.92 -4.28 1.95
C SER A 20 9.41 -3.17 2.87
N ARG A 21 9.64 -1.98 2.34
CA ARG A 21 10.10 -0.86 3.15
C ARG A 21 9.05 -0.38 4.14
N VAL A 22 7.79 -0.35 3.70
CA VAL A 22 6.70 0.06 4.56
C VAL A 22 6.53 -0.93 5.70
N ALA A 23 6.60 -2.23 5.38
CA ALA A 23 6.47 -3.27 6.40
C ALA A 23 7.60 -3.18 7.41
N GLU A 24 8.81 -2.92 6.94
CA GLU A 24 9.94 -2.79 7.83
C GLU A 24 9.77 -1.57 8.73
N LYS A 25 9.26 -0.49 8.19
CA LYS A 25 9.07 0.72 8.95
C LYS A 25 8.09 0.52 10.11
N ILE A 26 6.94 -0.11 9.85
CA ILE A 26 5.99 -0.32 10.93
C ILE A 26 6.51 -1.34 11.93
N ARG A 27 7.33 -2.29 11.45
CA ARG A 27 7.90 -3.28 12.35
C ARG A 27 8.88 -2.61 13.31
N GLU A 28 9.65 -1.63 12.81
CA GLU A 28 10.56 -0.89 13.65
C GLU A 28 9.83 -0.07 14.70
N GLU A 29 8.61 0.32 14.42
CA GLU A 29 7.82 1.08 15.37
C GLU A 29 6.93 0.18 16.21
N ASN A 30 7.09 -1.13 16.09
CA ASN A 30 6.32 -2.12 16.85
C ASN A 30 4.83 -1.99 16.54
N LEU A 31 4.52 -1.78 15.28
CA LEU A 31 3.13 -1.66 14.83
C LEU A 31 2.80 -2.78 13.85
N ILE A 32 1.53 -3.10 13.77
CA ILE A 32 1.00 -4.03 12.80
C ILE A 32 -0.18 -3.36 12.12
N ALA A 33 -0.45 -3.75 10.91
CA ALA A 33 -1.53 -3.17 10.12
C ALA A 33 -2.60 -4.21 9.85
N GLN A 34 -3.86 -3.79 9.81
CA GLN A 34 -4.95 -4.69 9.54
C GLN A 34 -5.47 -4.56 8.12
N SER A 35 -5.35 -3.41 7.53
CA SER A 35 -5.77 -3.22 6.14
C SER A 35 -4.86 -2.26 5.43
N MET A 36 -4.98 -2.20 4.13
CA MET A 36 -4.12 -1.36 3.33
C MET A 36 -4.82 -0.93 2.06
N SER A 37 -4.32 0.11 1.44
CA SER A 37 -4.77 0.53 0.11
C SER A 37 -3.56 0.62 -0.79
N VAL A 38 -3.78 0.35 -2.05
CA VAL A 38 -2.76 0.52 -3.07
C VAL A 38 -3.33 1.45 -4.11
N PHE A 39 -2.51 2.37 -4.60
CA PHE A 39 -3.00 3.30 -5.61
C PHE A 39 -1.96 3.53 -6.68
N ILE A 40 -2.44 3.92 -7.85
CA ILE A 40 -1.58 4.33 -8.95
C ILE A 40 -2.20 5.54 -9.59
N LEU A 41 -1.37 6.40 -10.15
CA LEU A 41 -1.90 7.55 -10.88
C LEU A 41 -0.91 8.03 -11.92
N THR A 42 -1.46 8.66 -12.93
CA THR A 42 -0.67 9.25 -13.98
C THR A 42 -0.30 10.67 -13.60
N ASN A 43 0.51 11.32 -14.43
CA ASN A 43 0.93 12.68 -14.16
C ASN A 43 -0.20 13.62 -14.56
N HIS A 44 -1.01 14.04 -13.60
CA HIS A 44 -2.15 14.87 -13.92
C HIS A 44 -1.77 16.31 -14.27
N PHE A 45 -0.51 16.67 -14.16
CA PHE A 45 -0.06 17.96 -14.62
C PHE A 45 0.24 17.93 -16.11
N ASN A 46 0.43 16.78 -16.71
CA ASN A 46 0.69 16.70 -18.12
C ASN A 46 -0.62 16.43 -18.84
N LYS A 47 -1.30 17.49 -19.24
CA LYS A 47 -2.62 17.36 -19.84
C LYS A 47 -2.61 16.75 -21.22
N LYS A 48 -1.44 16.56 -21.80
CA LYS A 48 -1.38 15.97 -23.13
C LYS A 48 -1.42 14.44 -23.06
N GLU A 49 -1.24 13.86 -21.89
CA GLU A 49 -1.29 12.42 -21.75
C GLU A 49 -2.62 11.98 -21.21
N LYS A 50 -3.01 10.75 -21.51
CA LYS A 50 -4.24 10.20 -21.00
C LYS A 50 -4.15 10.12 -19.50
N GLN A 51 -5.23 10.37 -18.82
CA GLN A 51 -5.28 10.40 -17.38
C GLN A 51 -5.98 9.19 -16.80
N TYR A 52 -5.43 8.65 -15.74
CA TYR A 52 -6.04 7.54 -15.05
C TYR A 52 -5.51 7.49 -13.62
N SER A 53 -6.38 7.27 -12.70
CA SER A 53 -5.96 7.02 -11.33
C SER A 53 -6.92 6.01 -10.74
N SER A 54 -6.43 5.18 -9.85
CA SER A 54 -7.26 4.16 -9.23
C SER A 54 -6.63 3.73 -7.93
N SER A 55 -7.46 3.26 -7.03
CA SER A 55 -6.98 2.72 -5.77
C SER A 55 -7.91 1.60 -5.34
N ILE A 56 -7.41 0.73 -4.48
CA ILE A 56 -8.21 -0.36 -3.97
C ILE A 56 -7.81 -0.60 -2.52
N LYS A 57 -8.80 -0.78 -1.67
CA LYS A 57 -8.55 -1.10 -0.28
C LYS A 57 -8.61 -2.60 -0.11
N LEU A 58 -7.63 -3.15 0.60
CA LEU A 58 -7.50 -4.58 0.78
C LEU A 58 -7.39 -4.90 2.26
N GLN A 59 -7.99 -6.01 2.65
CA GLN A 59 -7.85 -6.48 4.02
C GLN A 59 -6.68 -7.45 4.07
N LEU A 60 -5.94 -7.39 5.17
CA LEU A 60 -4.92 -8.39 5.39
C LEU A 60 -5.58 -9.55 6.12
N ASP A 61 -5.03 -10.75 5.94
CA ASP A 61 -5.62 -11.93 6.56
C ASP A 61 -5.68 -11.80 8.06
N TYR A 62 -4.72 -11.11 8.65
CA TYR A 62 -4.70 -10.84 10.08
C TYR A 62 -3.78 -9.64 10.28
N PRO A 63 -3.86 -8.95 11.40
CA PRO A 63 -2.99 -7.81 11.63
C PRO A 63 -1.54 -8.26 11.60
N THR A 64 -0.71 -7.57 10.84
CA THR A 64 0.63 -8.05 10.61
C THR A 64 1.58 -6.94 10.18
N SER A 65 2.87 -7.18 10.34
CA SER A 65 3.89 -6.34 9.73
C SER A 65 4.79 -7.24 8.88
N ASP A 66 4.31 -8.42 8.50
CA ASP A 66 5.10 -9.34 7.70
C ASP A 66 5.22 -8.82 6.29
N SER A 67 6.45 -8.58 5.85
CA SER A 67 6.70 -8.07 4.52
C SER A 67 6.10 -8.93 3.43
N LYS A 68 6.17 -10.25 3.59
CA LYS A 68 5.66 -11.15 2.56
C LYS A 68 4.17 -10.98 2.36
N LEU A 69 3.41 -10.85 3.44
CA LEU A 69 1.98 -10.71 3.32
C LEU A 69 1.61 -9.35 2.76
N ILE A 70 2.27 -8.30 3.21
CA ILE A 70 1.98 -6.96 2.73
C ILE A 70 2.33 -6.84 1.25
N VAL A 71 3.48 -7.37 0.85
CA VAL A 71 3.89 -7.31 -0.55
C VAL A 71 2.93 -8.13 -1.42
N LYS A 72 2.54 -9.31 -0.96
CA LYS A 72 1.65 -10.16 -1.73
C LYS A 72 0.32 -9.46 -1.98
N ARG A 73 -0.26 -8.88 -0.94
CA ARG A 73 -1.54 -8.17 -1.10
C ARG A 73 -1.37 -6.94 -1.97
N ALA A 74 -0.26 -6.23 -1.82
CA ALA A 74 -0.04 -5.04 -2.63
C ALA A 74 0.06 -5.38 -4.11
N VAL A 75 0.75 -6.46 -4.43
CA VAL A 75 0.87 -6.89 -5.82
C VAL A 75 -0.49 -7.32 -6.36
N GLU A 76 -1.29 -7.99 -5.54
CA GLU A 76 -2.64 -8.36 -5.94
C GLU A 76 -3.48 -7.12 -6.22
N GLY A 77 -3.29 -6.08 -5.41
CA GLY A 77 -3.99 -4.83 -5.64
C GLY A 77 -3.60 -4.18 -6.94
N ILE A 78 -2.31 -4.20 -7.27
CA ILE A 78 -1.85 -3.66 -8.54
C ILE A 78 -2.50 -4.40 -9.71
N LYS A 79 -2.61 -5.72 -9.61
CA LYS A 79 -3.24 -6.49 -10.67
C LYS A 79 -4.69 -6.08 -10.87
N CYS A 80 -5.36 -5.68 -9.79
CA CYS A 80 -6.75 -5.29 -9.89
C CYS A 80 -6.95 -3.90 -10.50
N ILE A 81 -6.03 -2.98 -10.26
CA ILE A 81 -6.25 -1.61 -10.67
C ILE A 81 -5.44 -1.20 -11.89
N TYR A 82 -4.44 -1.98 -12.27
CA TYR A 82 -3.61 -1.64 -13.42
C TYR A 82 -4.44 -1.61 -14.70
N LYS A 83 -4.20 -0.61 -15.52
CA LYS A 83 -4.82 -0.51 -16.81
C LYS A 83 -3.74 -0.21 -17.81
N GLU A 84 -3.71 -0.97 -18.88
CA GLU A 84 -2.71 -0.80 -19.89
C GLU A 84 -2.96 0.44 -20.72
N GLY A 85 -1.92 1.02 -21.24
CA GLY A 85 -2.08 2.19 -22.12
C GLY A 85 -1.86 3.53 -21.43
N TYR A 86 -1.47 3.52 -20.17
CA TYR A 86 -1.23 4.76 -19.45
C TYR A 86 0.21 4.80 -18.95
N ARG A 87 0.69 6.00 -18.71
CA ARG A 87 2.04 6.19 -18.18
C ARG A 87 1.90 6.62 -16.74
N TYR A 88 2.23 5.73 -15.82
CA TYR A 88 2.04 5.99 -14.41
C TYR A 88 3.21 6.74 -13.82
N LYS A 89 2.92 7.79 -13.09
CA LYS A 89 3.93 8.59 -12.45
C LYS A 89 4.09 8.24 -10.98
N LYS A 90 3.04 7.75 -10.34
CA LYS A 90 3.09 7.52 -8.91
C LYS A 90 2.32 6.27 -8.53
N ALA A 91 2.83 5.55 -7.57
CA ALA A 91 2.14 4.43 -6.97
C ALA A 91 2.49 4.42 -5.49
N GLY A 92 1.63 3.91 -4.67
CA GLY A 92 1.91 3.90 -3.24
C GLY A 92 1.03 2.96 -2.47
N ILE A 93 1.33 2.86 -1.19
CA ILE A 93 0.61 2.01 -0.27
C ILE A 93 0.26 2.85 0.94
N ILE A 94 -0.97 2.74 1.42
CA ILE A 94 -1.40 3.36 2.65
C ILE A 94 -1.81 2.23 3.58
N LEU A 95 -1.25 2.21 4.77
CA LEU A 95 -1.62 1.20 5.75
C LEU A 95 -2.61 1.81 6.74
N TYR A 96 -3.63 1.04 7.08
CA TYR A 96 -4.68 1.50 7.97
C TYR A 96 -4.78 0.63 9.20
N GLU A 97 -5.45 1.15 10.20
CA GLU A 97 -5.74 0.40 11.41
C GLU A 97 -4.47 -0.15 12.02
N LEU A 98 -3.55 0.74 12.29
CA LEU A 98 -2.29 0.34 12.90
C LEU A 98 -2.49 0.17 14.39
N HIS A 99 -1.93 -0.91 14.91
CA HIS A 99 -2.02 -1.23 16.32
C HIS A 99 -0.64 -1.59 16.83
N SER A 100 -0.46 -1.48 18.11
CA SER A 100 0.79 -1.90 18.71
C SER A 100 0.89 -3.42 18.62
N SER A 101 2.03 -3.93 18.23
CA SER A 101 2.20 -5.36 18.10
C SER A 101 2.07 -6.04 19.46
N SER A 102 2.33 -5.34 20.55
CA SER A 102 2.21 -5.93 21.85
C SER A 102 0.77 -5.99 22.32
N SER A 103 -0.17 -5.40 21.62
CA SER A 103 -1.54 -5.42 22.01
C SER A 103 -2.37 -6.39 21.17
N VAL A 104 -1.74 -7.26 20.44
CA VAL A 104 -2.45 -8.21 19.61
C VAL A 104 -3.43 -9.03 20.43
N ARG A 105 -3.01 -9.50 21.62
CA ARG A 105 -3.90 -10.24 22.42
C ARG A 105 -5.07 -9.42 22.83
N GLY A 106 -4.85 -8.17 23.15
CA GLY A 106 -5.93 -7.27 23.48
C GLY A 106 -6.91 -7.13 22.36
N LEU A 107 -6.44 -7.12 21.13
CA LEU A 107 -7.33 -7.01 20.01
C LEU A 107 -8.22 -8.22 19.88
N LEU A 108 -7.74 -9.36 20.23
CA LEU A 108 -8.55 -10.56 20.18
C LEU A 108 -9.55 -10.59 21.31
N ASP A 109 -9.19 -10.03 22.43
CA ASP A 109 -10.06 -10.05 23.57
C ASP A 109 -11.05 -8.89 23.58
N TYR A 110 -10.78 -7.76 23.04
CA TYR A 110 -11.64 -6.67 23.01
C TYR A 110 -12.18 -6.54 21.75
N ASP A 111 -13.26 -6.41 21.55
CA ASP A 111 -13.77 -6.16 20.31
C ASP A 111 -13.86 -4.76 20.15
N LYS A 112 -13.17 -3.92 20.70
CA LYS A 112 -13.29 -2.57 20.55
C LYS A 112 -12.41 -2.10 19.51
N PRO A 113 -12.86 -1.68 18.38
CA PRO A 113 -12.02 -1.25 17.30
C PRO A 113 -11.40 0.06 17.64
N ARG A 114 -10.22 0.27 17.22
CA ARG A 114 -9.54 1.51 17.42
C ARG A 114 -9.95 2.36 16.32
N THR A 115 -10.65 3.37 16.63
CA THR A 115 -11.11 4.13 15.57
C THR A 115 -10.15 5.12 15.15
N ASP A 116 -9.18 5.43 15.88
CA ASP A 116 -8.36 6.40 15.46
C ASP A 116 -7.32 5.88 14.70
N SER A 117 -7.46 5.18 13.94
CA SER A 117 -6.55 4.71 13.18
C SER A 117 -5.57 5.61 12.73
N LEU A 118 -4.44 5.37 12.85
CA LEU A 118 -3.43 6.12 12.30
C LEU A 118 -3.31 5.70 10.91
N MET A 119 -3.42 6.62 10.02
CA MET A 119 -3.20 6.32 8.67
C MET A 119 -1.79 6.62 8.39
N ARG A 120 -1.02 5.73 7.81
CA ARG A 120 0.32 5.97 7.41
C ARG A 120 0.43 5.90 5.94
N SER A 121 0.81 6.97 5.31
CA SER A 121 1.00 7.03 3.88
C SER A 121 2.48 7.22 3.63
N LEU A 122 3.06 6.34 2.87
CA LEU A 122 4.45 6.45 2.53
C LEU A 122 4.57 6.44 1.04
N ASP A 123 4.03 7.40 0.41
CA ASP A 123 3.94 7.39 -1.03
C ASP A 123 5.02 8.16 -1.66
N GLU A 124 6.17 8.31 -1.16
CA GLU A 124 7.10 8.99 -1.71
C GLU A 124 7.74 8.44 -2.77
N ILE A 125 7.42 8.52 -3.75
CA ILE A 125 7.93 7.95 -4.81
C ILE A 125 8.63 8.87 -5.54
N ASN A 126 9.51 9.02 -5.72
CA ASN A 126 10.23 9.78 -6.44
C ASN A 126 10.68 10.15 -6.80
#